data_34d8da02f58ee9f2e7b2afd294d6465e
#
_entry.id   34d8da02f58ee9f2e7b2afd294d6465e
#
_cell.length_a   1.000
_cell.length_b   1.000
_cell.length_c   1.000
_cell.angle_alpha   90.00
_cell.angle_beta   90.00
_cell.angle_gamma   90.00
#
_symmetry.space_group_name_H-M   'P 1'
#
loop_
_entity.id
_entity.type
_entity.pdbx_description
1 polymer ?
#
loop_
_entity_poly.entity_id
_entity_poly.type
_entity_poly.pdbx_seq_one_letter_code
_entity_poly.pdbx_strand_id
1 'polypeptide(L)'
;MKYVYPAMFYKEEDGRYSVLFPDFDVATCGNDLNDAMNMAVECLALQLVGLKRDGDPFPVSSPVDTVDPVAYAEELGAGKPSDYFVNLISVDADEYAKLHFNKSVRKNLTIPVWLNEKALAQGINFSQVLQEALMERLQA
;
A
#
# COMPACT_ATOMS: atom_id res chain seq x y z
N MET A 1 0.02 12.16 -6.09
CA MET A 1 1.14 11.94 -7.03
C MET A 1 1.59 10.49 -6.95
N LYS A 2 1.71 9.83 -8.09
CA LYS A 2 2.17 8.44 -8.12
C LYS A 2 3.69 8.37 -8.23
N TYR A 3 4.26 7.40 -7.52
CA TYR A 3 5.66 7.03 -7.61
C TYR A 3 5.78 5.63 -8.18
N VAL A 4 6.84 5.38 -8.94
CA VAL A 4 7.06 4.12 -9.64
C VAL A 4 8.45 3.60 -9.33
N TYR A 5 8.54 2.35 -8.89
CA TYR A 5 9.82 1.68 -8.57
C TYR A 5 9.81 0.25 -9.10
N PRO A 6 10.97 -0.25 -9.54
CA PRO A 6 11.07 -1.65 -9.96
C PRO A 6 11.06 -2.58 -8.76
N ALA A 7 10.45 -3.74 -8.95
CA ALA A 7 10.46 -4.84 -7.99
C ALA A 7 10.84 -6.13 -8.68
N MET A 8 11.61 -6.96 -7.99
CA MET A 8 11.98 -8.29 -8.44
C MET A 8 11.05 -9.32 -7.81
N PHE A 9 10.43 -10.17 -8.65
CA PHE A 9 9.53 -11.23 -8.23
C PHE A 9 10.23 -12.57 -8.44
N TYR A 10 10.28 -13.38 -7.39
CA TYR A 10 10.86 -14.71 -7.43
C TYR A 10 9.78 -15.73 -7.06
N LYS A 11 9.48 -16.65 -7.99
CA LYS A 11 8.55 -17.73 -7.72
C LYS A 11 9.24 -18.86 -6.97
N GLU A 12 8.69 -19.21 -5.83
CA GLU A 12 9.18 -20.31 -5.02
C GLU A 12 8.59 -21.64 -5.51
N GLU A 13 9.21 -22.76 -5.09
CA GLU A 13 8.77 -24.10 -5.51
C GLU A 13 7.34 -24.43 -5.10
N ASP A 14 6.88 -23.90 -3.97
CA ASP A 14 5.52 -24.11 -3.45
C ASP A 14 4.45 -23.20 -4.09
N GLY A 15 4.83 -22.37 -5.07
CA GLY A 15 3.92 -21.45 -5.76
C GLY A 15 3.80 -20.07 -5.13
N ARG A 16 4.40 -19.83 -3.98
CA ARG A 16 4.48 -18.49 -3.38
C ARG A 16 5.48 -17.62 -4.13
N TYR A 17 5.42 -16.32 -3.87
CA TYR A 17 6.33 -15.36 -4.47
C TYR A 17 7.03 -14.54 -3.39
N SER A 18 8.32 -14.32 -3.58
CA SER A 18 9.09 -13.31 -2.85
C SER A 18 9.23 -12.08 -3.73
N VAL A 19 9.06 -10.90 -3.16
CA VAL A 19 9.14 -9.62 -3.87
C VAL A 19 10.16 -8.74 -3.18
N LEU A 20 11.11 -8.21 -3.94
CA LEU A 20 12.18 -7.35 -3.41
C LEU A 20 12.24 -6.05 -4.19
N PHE A 21 12.37 -4.94 -3.45
CA PHE A 21 12.58 -3.61 -4.01
C PHE A 21 14.04 -3.22 -3.84
N PRO A 22 14.85 -3.22 -4.91
CA PRO A 22 16.27 -2.94 -4.78
C PRO A 22 16.58 -1.52 -4.30
N ASP A 23 15.73 -0.54 -4.64
CA ASP A 23 15.95 0.85 -4.27
C ASP A 23 15.68 1.13 -2.78
N PHE A 24 14.98 0.25 -2.09
CA PHE A 24 14.64 0.40 -0.67
C PHE A 24 15.29 -0.67 0.21
N ASP A 25 15.86 -1.70 -0.38
CA ASP A 25 16.39 -2.86 0.32
C ASP A 25 15.37 -3.50 1.27
N VAL A 26 14.14 -3.65 0.78
CA VAL A 26 13.02 -4.27 1.51
C VAL A 26 12.40 -5.39 0.69
N ALA A 27 11.77 -6.33 1.39
CA ALA A 27 11.13 -7.49 0.81
C ALA A 27 9.73 -7.70 1.37
N THR A 28 8.89 -8.33 0.56
CA THR A 28 7.58 -8.83 0.96
C THR A 28 7.34 -10.17 0.27
N CYS A 29 6.21 -10.79 0.53
CA CYS A 29 5.85 -12.06 -0.10
C CYS A 29 4.35 -12.16 -0.29
N GLY A 30 3.93 -13.05 -1.17
CA GLY A 30 2.52 -13.35 -1.42
C GLY A 30 2.31 -14.83 -1.68
N ASN A 31 1.10 -15.33 -1.43
CA ASN A 31 0.76 -16.74 -1.58
C ASN A 31 0.61 -17.17 -3.04
N ASP A 32 0.31 -16.22 -3.91
CA ASP A 32 0.23 -16.39 -5.35
C ASP A 32 0.62 -15.06 -6.03
N LEU A 33 0.56 -15.02 -7.36
CA LEU A 33 0.95 -13.82 -8.11
C LEU A 33 0.08 -12.61 -7.78
N ASN A 34 -1.23 -12.80 -7.71
CA ASN A 34 -2.15 -11.71 -7.40
C ASN A 34 -1.91 -11.14 -6.00
N ASP A 35 -1.74 -12.02 -5.01
CA ASP A 35 -1.41 -11.62 -3.65
C ASP A 35 -0.05 -10.91 -3.58
N ALA A 36 0.96 -11.41 -4.29
CA ALA A 36 2.28 -10.80 -4.37
C ALA A 36 2.23 -9.39 -4.97
N MET A 37 1.42 -9.17 -6.00
CA MET A 37 1.24 -7.84 -6.59
C MET A 37 0.61 -6.87 -5.59
N ASN A 38 -0.41 -7.30 -4.85
CA ASN A 38 -1.03 -6.49 -3.80
C ASN A 38 -0.05 -6.18 -2.66
N MET A 39 0.72 -7.18 -2.24
CA MET A 39 1.73 -7.00 -1.19
C MET A 39 2.87 -6.08 -1.64
N ALA A 40 3.23 -6.11 -2.91
CA ALA A 40 4.22 -5.20 -3.46
C ALA A 40 3.77 -3.74 -3.37
N VAL A 41 2.51 -3.47 -3.71
CA VAL A 41 1.92 -2.11 -3.59
C VAL A 41 1.90 -1.66 -2.13
N GLU A 42 1.46 -2.51 -1.22
CA GLU A 42 1.45 -2.21 0.22
C GLU A 42 2.86 -1.93 0.74
N CYS A 43 3.82 -2.77 0.40
CA CYS A 43 5.22 -2.62 0.80
C CYS A 43 5.81 -1.29 0.33
N LEU A 44 5.60 -0.94 -0.93
CA LEU A 44 6.06 0.33 -1.48
C LEU A 44 5.40 1.52 -0.78
N ALA A 45 4.08 1.46 -0.58
CA ALA A 45 3.35 2.51 0.12
C ALA A 45 3.86 2.73 1.54
N LEU A 46 4.09 1.65 2.30
CA LEU A 46 4.63 1.71 3.65
C LEU A 46 6.02 2.37 3.69
N GLN A 47 6.89 2.04 2.73
CA GLN A 47 8.22 2.66 2.64
C GLN A 47 8.14 4.15 2.37
N LEU A 48 7.33 4.55 1.40
CA LEU A 48 7.19 5.96 1.04
C LEU A 48 6.53 6.79 2.16
N VAL A 49 5.50 6.25 2.79
CA VAL A 49 4.83 6.91 3.93
C VAL A 49 5.80 7.07 5.10
N GLY A 50 6.59 6.05 5.41
CA GLY A 50 7.60 6.09 6.46
C GLY A 50 8.67 7.15 6.20
N LEU A 51 9.21 7.20 4.99
CA LEU A 51 10.21 8.19 4.60
C LEU A 51 9.65 9.61 4.69
N LYS A 52 8.44 9.83 4.19
CA LYS A 52 7.79 11.14 4.25
C LYS A 52 7.56 11.60 5.68
N ARG A 53 7.09 10.71 6.55
CA ARG A 53 6.87 10.99 7.97
C ARG A 53 8.18 11.39 8.66
N ASP A 54 9.28 10.71 8.34
CA ASP A 54 10.58 10.94 8.95
C ASP A 54 11.34 12.10 8.30
N GLY A 55 10.80 12.69 7.24
CA GLY A 55 11.44 13.81 6.52
C GLY A 55 12.62 13.36 5.65
N ASP A 56 12.74 12.08 5.35
CA ASP A 56 13.80 11.53 4.54
C ASP A 56 13.48 11.62 3.04
N PRO A 57 14.49 11.80 2.18
CA PRO A 57 14.26 11.85 0.75
C PRO A 57 13.89 10.47 0.19
N PHE A 58 13.07 10.45 -0.84
CA PHE A 58 12.77 9.23 -1.57
C PHE A 58 13.98 8.85 -2.44
N PRO A 59 14.36 7.56 -2.48
CA PRO A 59 15.42 7.14 -3.39
C PRO A 59 15.03 7.37 -4.85
N VAL A 60 16.05 7.58 -5.68
CA VAL A 60 15.84 7.68 -7.12
C VAL A 60 15.51 6.30 -7.66
N SER A 61 14.43 6.19 -8.43
CA SER A 61 14.01 4.91 -9.02
C SER A 61 15.06 4.42 -10.03
N SER A 62 15.54 3.20 -9.84
CA SER A 62 16.43 2.55 -10.79
C SER A 62 15.71 2.25 -12.10
N PRO A 63 16.35 2.43 -13.27
CA PRO A 63 15.79 1.96 -14.53
C PRO A 63 15.61 0.44 -14.50
N VAL A 64 14.50 -0.05 -15.05
CA VAL A 64 14.15 -1.48 -15.06
C VAL A 64 15.27 -2.35 -15.65
N ASP A 65 15.91 -1.88 -16.72
CA ASP A 65 16.96 -2.61 -17.43
C ASP A 65 18.26 -2.72 -16.65
N THR A 66 18.43 -1.97 -15.57
CA THR A 66 19.61 -2.05 -14.69
C THR A 66 19.39 -3.00 -13.51
N VAL A 67 18.17 -3.48 -13.29
CA VAL A 67 17.83 -4.40 -12.20
C VAL A 67 18.10 -5.84 -12.65
N ASP A 68 19.02 -6.51 -11.96
CA ASP A 68 19.41 -7.89 -12.25
C ASP A 68 18.98 -8.83 -11.11
N PRO A 69 17.86 -9.57 -11.29
CA PRO A 69 17.37 -10.48 -10.25
C PRO A 69 18.34 -11.61 -9.90
N VAL A 70 19.12 -12.08 -10.87
CA VAL A 70 20.09 -13.17 -10.64
C VAL A 70 21.25 -12.68 -9.78
N ALA A 71 21.84 -11.54 -10.13
CA ALA A 71 22.94 -10.96 -9.37
C ALA A 71 22.50 -10.60 -7.94
N TYR A 72 21.31 -10.05 -7.78
CA TYR A 72 20.77 -9.68 -6.47
C TYR A 72 20.55 -10.91 -5.58
N ALA A 73 19.99 -12.00 -6.14
CA ALA A 73 19.82 -13.26 -5.41
C ALA A 73 21.16 -13.86 -4.97
N GLU A 74 22.17 -13.81 -5.83
CA GLU A 74 23.53 -14.29 -5.51
C GLU A 74 24.16 -13.48 -4.38
N GLU A 75 24.03 -12.16 -4.38
CA GLU A 75 24.53 -11.29 -3.31
C GLU A 75 23.88 -11.62 -1.96
N LEU A 76 22.61 -12.02 -1.96
CA LEU A 76 21.91 -12.43 -0.74
C LEU A 76 22.24 -13.88 -0.31
N GLY A 77 22.99 -14.60 -1.09
CA GLY A 77 23.30 -16.00 -0.80
C GLY A 77 22.16 -16.97 -1.04
N ALA A 78 21.14 -16.56 -1.78
CA ALA A 78 19.94 -17.37 -2.06
C ALA A 78 20.13 -18.37 -3.22
N GLY A 79 21.30 -18.38 -3.85
CA GLY A 79 21.58 -19.22 -5.00
C GLY A 79 21.02 -18.64 -6.30
N LYS A 80 21.01 -19.45 -7.37
CA LYS A 80 20.52 -19.02 -8.67
C LYS A 80 19.00 -19.24 -8.75
N PRO A 81 18.20 -18.17 -8.95
CA PRO A 81 16.75 -18.32 -9.08
C PRO A 81 16.39 -19.00 -10.41
N SER A 82 15.33 -19.82 -10.40
CA SER A 82 14.86 -20.55 -11.58
C SER A 82 13.69 -19.86 -12.29
N ASP A 83 12.88 -19.12 -11.57
CA ASP A 83 11.70 -18.44 -12.12
C ASP A 83 11.58 -17.06 -11.47
N TYR A 84 11.73 -16.02 -12.27
CA TYR A 84 11.77 -14.65 -11.78
C TYR A 84 11.41 -13.66 -12.89
N PHE A 85 10.98 -12.49 -12.50
CA PHE A 85 10.78 -11.37 -13.42
C PHE A 85 10.90 -10.03 -12.67
N VAL A 86 11.05 -8.95 -13.43
CA VAL A 86 11.05 -7.58 -12.91
C VAL A 86 9.77 -6.88 -13.39
N ASN A 87 9.09 -6.20 -12.50
CA ASN A 87 7.94 -5.39 -12.84
C ASN A 87 8.00 -4.03 -12.15
N LEU A 88 7.38 -3.04 -12.75
CA LEU A 88 7.24 -1.72 -12.16
C LEU A 88 6.00 -1.72 -11.26
N ILE A 89 6.17 -1.22 -10.04
CA ILE A 89 5.09 -1.05 -9.06
C ILE A 89 4.85 0.45 -8.91
N SER A 90 3.61 0.86 -9.00
CA SER A 90 3.23 2.26 -8.83
C SER A 90 2.23 2.42 -7.70
N VAL A 91 2.36 3.49 -6.95
CA VAL A 91 1.43 3.84 -5.88
C VAL A 91 1.40 5.35 -5.66
N ASP A 92 0.21 5.87 -5.37
CA ASP A 92 0.06 7.17 -4.74
C ASP A 92 0.07 6.94 -3.23
N ALA A 93 1.20 7.24 -2.59
CA ALA A 93 1.40 6.92 -1.18
C ALA A 93 0.43 7.68 -0.27
N ASP A 94 0.13 8.94 -0.59
CA ASP A 94 -0.79 9.76 0.20
C ASP A 94 -2.21 9.20 0.15
N GLU A 95 -2.67 8.84 -1.04
CA GLU A 95 -3.99 8.23 -1.24
C GLU A 95 -4.07 6.87 -0.56
N TYR A 96 -3.05 6.04 -0.72
CA TYR A 96 -2.99 4.72 -0.09
C TYR A 96 -3.04 4.83 1.43
N ALA A 97 -2.27 5.75 2.02
CA ALA A 97 -2.27 5.99 3.47
C ALA A 97 -3.64 6.45 3.97
N LYS A 98 -4.29 7.32 3.22
CA LYS A 98 -5.64 7.83 3.53
C LYS A 98 -6.66 6.68 3.60
N LEU A 99 -6.58 5.73 2.68
CA LEU A 99 -7.53 4.62 2.58
C LEU A 99 -7.22 3.45 3.52
N HIS A 100 -5.95 3.21 3.83
CA HIS A 100 -5.53 1.97 4.51
C HIS A 100 -4.85 2.16 5.86
N PHE A 101 -4.20 3.31 6.10
CA PHE A 101 -3.39 3.52 7.31
C PHE A 101 -3.98 4.49 8.30
N ASN A 102 -5.01 5.25 7.92
CA ASN A 102 -5.63 6.22 8.80
C ASN A 102 -6.51 5.53 9.84
N LYS A 103 -6.28 5.88 11.10
CA LYS A 103 -7.11 5.41 12.20
C LYS A 103 -8.36 6.25 12.32
N SER A 104 -9.46 5.61 12.72
CA SER A 104 -10.70 6.31 13.04
C SER A 104 -10.58 7.04 14.37
N VAL A 105 -11.21 8.20 14.45
CA VAL A 105 -11.31 9.03 15.66
C VAL A 105 -12.76 9.07 16.09
N ARG A 106 -13.02 8.94 17.40
CA ARG A 106 -14.37 9.12 17.92
C ARG A 106 -14.74 10.58 18.03
N LYS A 107 -15.97 10.92 17.60
CA LYS A 107 -16.57 12.23 17.76
C LYS A 107 -17.87 12.09 18.53
N ASN A 108 -18.06 12.93 19.55
CA ASN A 108 -19.33 13.05 20.25
C ASN A 108 -20.07 14.23 19.67
N LEU A 109 -21.27 14.01 19.15
CA LEU A 109 -22.06 15.00 18.47
C LEU A 109 -23.44 15.11 19.09
N THR A 110 -24.02 16.32 19.02
CA THR A 110 -25.36 16.62 19.51
C THR A 110 -26.27 16.89 18.34
N ILE A 111 -27.40 16.22 18.31
CA ILE A 111 -28.47 16.47 17.33
C ILE A 111 -29.82 16.58 18.06
N PRO A 112 -30.83 17.22 17.43
CA PRO A 112 -32.18 17.28 18.00
C PRO A 112 -32.75 15.88 18.25
N VAL A 113 -33.51 15.72 19.35
CA VAL A 113 -34.10 14.42 19.72
C VAL A 113 -34.98 13.86 18.59
N TRP A 114 -35.82 14.70 17.98
CA TRP A 114 -36.72 14.26 16.91
C TRP A 114 -35.94 13.70 15.70
N LEU A 115 -34.81 14.31 15.37
CA LEU A 115 -33.96 13.87 14.25
C LEU A 115 -33.30 12.53 14.58
N ASN A 116 -32.81 12.37 15.80
CA ASN A 116 -32.26 11.11 16.28
C ASN A 116 -33.27 9.97 16.21
N GLU A 117 -34.51 10.21 16.69
CA GLU A 117 -35.58 9.21 16.67
C GLU A 117 -35.92 8.76 15.24
N LYS A 118 -36.07 9.72 14.32
CA LYS A 118 -36.32 9.38 12.91
C LYS A 118 -35.19 8.60 12.26
N ALA A 119 -33.97 8.99 12.54
CA ALA A 119 -32.80 8.29 11.99
C ALA A 119 -32.69 6.85 12.52
N LEU A 120 -32.91 6.65 13.82
CA LEU A 120 -32.93 5.32 14.42
C LEU A 120 -34.04 4.45 13.84
N ALA A 121 -35.23 5.02 13.63
CA ALA A 121 -36.37 4.31 13.04
C ALA A 121 -36.10 3.81 11.63
N GLN A 122 -35.28 4.53 10.86
CA GLN A 122 -34.88 4.16 9.51
C GLN A 122 -33.60 3.31 9.46
N GLY A 123 -33.03 2.96 10.60
CA GLY A 123 -31.80 2.15 10.66
C GLY A 123 -30.57 2.86 10.10
N ILE A 124 -30.49 4.18 10.20
CA ILE A 124 -29.37 4.96 9.65
C ILE A 124 -28.09 4.72 10.44
N ASN A 125 -27.00 4.48 9.71
CA ASN A 125 -25.67 4.44 10.30
C ASN A 125 -25.10 5.87 10.39
N PHE A 126 -25.11 6.45 11.60
CA PHE A 126 -24.67 7.83 11.82
C PHE A 126 -23.22 8.08 11.41
N SER A 127 -22.33 7.14 11.70
CA SER A 127 -20.92 7.29 11.36
C SER A 127 -20.72 7.36 9.85
N GLN A 128 -21.41 6.53 9.10
CA GLN A 128 -21.31 6.51 7.63
C GLN A 128 -21.86 7.79 7.02
N VAL A 129 -23.04 8.23 7.48
CA VAL A 129 -23.68 9.47 6.99
C VAL A 129 -22.80 10.68 7.29
N LEU A 130 -22.21 10.74 8.48
CA LEU A 130 -21.31 11.84 8.84
C LEU A 130 -20.07 11.86 7.94
N GLN A 131 -19.45 10.71 7.69
CA GLN A 131 -18.28 10.62 6.83
C GLN A 131 -18.62 11.05 5.39
N GLU A 132 -19.73 10.57 4.84
CA GLU A 132 -20.20 10.95 3.50
C GLU A 132 -20.45 12.46 3.38
N ALA A 133 -21.11 13.04 4.38
CA ALA A 133 -21.40 14.47 4.40
C ALA A 133 -20.13 15.32 4.48
N LEU A 134 -19.17 14.90 5.30
CA LEU A 134 -17.87 15.59 5.41
C LEU A 134 -17.06 15.49 4.13
N MET A 135 -17.03 14.31 3.51
CA MET A 135 -16.31 14.10 2.24
C MET A 135 -16.90 15.00 1.14
N GLU A 136 -18.22 15.07 1.04
CA GLU A 136 -18.91 15.94 0.09
C GLU A 136 -18.60 17.42 0.35
N ARG A 137 -18.69 17.86 1.61
CA ARG A 137 -18.44 19.25 2.01
C ARG A 137 -16.99 19.68 1.74
N LEU A 138 -16.05 18.77 1.96
CA LEU A 138 -14.61 19.01 1.78
C LEU A 138 -14.13 18.69 0.36
N GLN A 139 -14.96 18.11 -0.47
CA GLN A 139 -14.61 17.60 -1.81
C GLN A 139 -13.45 16.61 -1.76
N ALA A 140 -13.52 15.73 -0.78
CA ALA A 140 -12.46 14.74 -0.50
C ALA A 140 -12.83 13.35 -1.06
#